data_34f3d0ca7d90b89206bdcacbdd04e5a2
#
_entry.id   34f3d0ca7d90b89206bdcacbdd04e5a2
#
_cell.length_a   1.000
_cell.length_b   1.000
_cell.length_c   1.000
_cell.angle_alpha   90.00
_cell.angle_beta   90.00
_cell.angle_gamma   90.00
#
_symmetry.space_group_name_H-M   'P 1'
#
loop_
_entity.id
_entity.type
_entity.pdbx_description
1 polymer ?
#
loop_
_entity_poly.entity_id
_entity_poly.type
_entity_poly.pdbx_seq_one_letter_code
_entity_poly.pdbx_strand_id
1 'polypeptide(L)' 'MGNNGFPEGKYMTTVKVGPKGQIVIPAEVREMFGIEPGDQLLLMADKKRGIALVGM' A
#
# COMPACT_ATOMS: atom_id res chain seq x y z
N MET A 1 3.62 -1.54 18.20
CA MET A 1 3.56 -1.20 17.89
C MET A 1 2.96 -0.73 17.30
N GLY A 2 2.87 -0.27 17.22
CA GLY A 2 2.51 0.07 16.49
C GLY A 2 1.76 0.54 15.57
N ASN A 3 0.82 0.91 15.85
CA ASN A 3 -0.05 1.39 14.86
C ASN A 3 0.08 2.89 14.64
N ASN A 4 1.12 3.53 15.12
CA ASN A 4 1.33 4.95 14.88
C ASN A 4 0.17 5.81 15.30
N GLY A 5 -0.61 5.39 16.28
CA GLY A 5 -1.73 6.16 16.76
C GLY A 5 -2.98 6.06 15.91
N PHE A 6 -2.98 5.26 14.85
CA PHE A 6 -4.16 5.08 14.03
C PHE A 6 -5.03 3.95 14.57
N PRO A 7 -6.33 3.98 14.29
CA PRO A 7 -7.21 2.92 14.71
C PRO A 7 -6.77 1.58 14.14
N GLU A 8 -7.14 0.55 14.83
CA GLU A 8 -6.86 -0.80 14.38
C GLU A 8 -7.43 -1.01 12.99
N GLY A 9 -6.67 -1.67 12.12
CA GLY A 9 -7.11 -1.93 10.77
C GLY A 9 -6.82 -0.79 9.81
N LYS A 10 -6.15 0.25 10.27
CA LYS A 10 -5.80 1.37 9.41
C LYS A 10 -4.32 1.68 9.54
N TYR A 11 -3.77 2.22 8.47
CA TYR A 11 -2.36 2.53 8.44
C TYR A 11 -2.12 3.67 7.47
N MET A 12 -1.26 4.59 7.85
CA MET A 12 -0.90 5.71 6.98
C MET A 12 0.60 5.96 7.09
N THR A 13 1.23 6.12 5.95
CA THR A 13 2.64 6.43 5.91
C THR A 13 2.91 7.12 4.59
N THR A 14 4.15 7.51 4.37
CA THR A 14 4.57 8.00 3.07
C THR A 14 5.45 6.96 2.42
N VAL A 15 5.43 6.94 1.10
CA VAL A 15 6.33 6.08 0.34
C VAL A 15 7.08 6.95 -0.63
N LYS A 16 8.30 6.53 -0.96
CA LYS A 16 9.12 7.26 -1.90
C LYS A 16 9.07 6.55 -3.25
N VAL A 17 8.85 7.33 -4.30
CA VAL A 17 8.85 6.77 -5.65
C VAL A 17 10.29 6.69 -6.12
N GLY A 18 10.75 5.50 -6.48
CA GLY A 18 12.09 5.27 -6.94
C GLY A 18 12.32 5.77 -8.35
N PRO A 19 13.56 5.66 -8.84
CA PRO A 19 13.91 6.23 -10.15
C PRO A 19 13.18 5.58 -11.31
N LYS A 20 12.66 4.40 -11.13
CA LYS A 20 11.90 3.72 -12.19
C LYS A 20 10.41 3.78 -11.95
N GLY A 21 9.96 4.66 -11.07
CA GLY A 21 8.54 4.77 -10.76
C GLY A 21 8.05 3.70 -9.80
N GLN A 22 8.95 3.05 -9.08
CA GLN A 22 8.58 1.96 -8.17
C GLN A 22 8.42 2.47 -6.76
N ILE A 23 7.52 1.82 -6.02
CA ILE A 23 7.41 2.03 -4.58
C ILE A 23 7.49 0.69 -3.89
N VAL A 24 7.83 0.73 -2.61
CA VAL A 24 7.81 -0.46 -1.77
C VAL A 24 6.55 -0.42 -0.93
N ILE A 25 5.78 -1.50 -0.98
CA ILE A 25 4.62 -1.62 -0.09
C ILE A 25 5.14 -2.00 1.28
N PRO A 26 4.88 -1.19 2.31
CA PRO A 26 5.41 -1.48 3.64
C PRO A 26 4.96 -2.84 4.16
N ALA A 27 5.82 -3.42 4.99
CA ALA A 27 5.53 -4.75 5.54
C ALA A 27 4.22 -4.78 6.30
N GLU A 28 3.92 -3.70 7.02
CA GLU A 28 2.67 -3.62 7.77
C GLU A 28 1.45 -3.74 6.86
N VAL A 29 1.53 -3.08 5.70
CA VAL A 29 0.42 -3.11 4.75
C VAL A 29 0.32 -4.49 4.11
N ARG A 30 1.46 -5.09 3.79
CA ARG A 30 1.44 -6.44 3.22
C ARG A 30 0.79 -7.43 4.18
N GLU A 31 1.08 -7.29 5.48
CA GLU A 31 0.47 -8.17 6.48
C GLU A 31 -1.02 -7.94 6.61
N MET A 32 -1.45 -6.67 6.55
CA MET A 32 -2.87 -6.35 6.66
C MET A 32 -3.71 -7.06 5.60
N PHE A 33 -3.14 -7.21 4.41
CA PHE A 33 -3.89 -7.75 3.27
C PHE A 33 -3.40 -9.11 2.81
N GLY A 34 -2.43 -9.71 3.51
CA GLY A 34 -1.91 -11.01 3.12
C GLY A 34 -1.22 -11.01 1.77
N ILE A 35 -0.54 -9.93 1.44
CA ILE A 35 0.13 -9.81 0.16
C ILE A 35 1.46 -10.53 0.21
N GLU A 36 1.67 -11.43 -0.75
CA GLU A 36 2.88 -12.23 -0.84
C GLU A 36 3.65 -11.87 -2.11
N PRO A 37 4.96 -12.13 -2.11
CA PRO A 37 5.72 -11.92 -3.34
C PRO A 37 5.12 -12.69 -4.51
N GLY A 38 4.99 -12.01 -5.63
CA GLY A 38 4.38 -12.62 -6.81
C GLY A 38 2.89 -12.39 -6.93
N ASP A 39 2.25 -11.91 -5.88
CA ASP A 39 0.83 -11.61 -5.96
C ASP A 39 0.57 -10.47 -6.92
N GLN A 40 -0.60 -10.47 -7.49
CA GLN A 40 -1.04 -9.38 -8.35
C GLN A 40 -2.05 -8.52 -7.62
N LEU A 41 -1.93 -7.24 -7.84
CA LEU A 41 -2.88 -6.27 -7.30
C LEU A 41 -3.52 -5.53 -8.45
N LEU A 42 -4.77 -5.15 -8.27
CA LEU A 42 -5.43 -4.29 -9.23
C LEU A 42 -5.07 -2.85 -8.89
N LEU A 43 -4.46 -2.17 -9.84
CA LEU A 43 -4.13 -0.76 -9.66
C LEU A 43 -5.16 0.08 -10.41
N MET A 44 -5.77 1.00 -9.71
CA MET A 44 -6.72 1.93 -10.29
C MET A 44 -6.18 3.34 -10.09
N ALA A 45 -6.26 4.15 -11.14
CA ALA A 45 -5.78 5.51 -11.07
C ALA A 45 -6.85 6.43 -11.64
N ASP A 46 -7.12 7.48 -10.90
CA ASP A 46 -8.09 8.48 -11.30
C ASP A 46 -7.43 9.84 -11.09
N LYS A 47 -7.40 10.64 -12.14
CA LYS A 47 -6.66 11.88 -12.08
C LYS A 47 -7.15 12.80 -10.97
N LYS A 48 -8.43 12.71 -10.64
CA LYS A 48 -9.00 13.54 -9.58
C LYS A 48 -8.95 12.88 -8.22
N ARG A 49 -9.02 11.54 -8.18
CA ARG A 49 -9.15 10.82 -6.91
C ARG A 49 -7.84 10.25 -6.42
N GLY A 50 -6.92 9.94 -7.33
CA GLY A 50 -5.64 9.40 -6.94
C GLY A 50 -5.48 7.95 -7.37
N ILE A 51 -4.63 7.24 -6.64
CA ILE A 51 -4.25 5.88 -6.97
C ILE A 51 -4.72 4.94 -5.87
N ALA A 52 -5.27 3.81 -6.26
CA ALA A 52 -5.65 2.76 -5.32
C ALA A 52 -5.09 1.43 -5.77
N LEU A 53 -4.71 0.62 -4.82
CA LEU A 53 -4.26 -0.75 -5.04
C LEU A 53 -5.17 -1.68 -4.27
N VAL A 54 -5.67 -2.70 -4.94
CA VAL A 54 -6.65 -3.60 -4.34
C VAL A 54 -6.21 -5.03 -4.58
N GLY A 55 -6.35 -5.88 -3.56
CA GLY A 55 -6.05 -7.29 -3.71
C GLY A 55 -7.04 -7.96 -4.65
N MET A 56 -6.57 -8.96 -5.34
CA MET A 56 -7.41 -9.70 -6.27
C MET A 56 -7.86 -11.02 -5.70
#